data_b97bd85e21adc024f14693c422bb9e8e
#
_entry.id   b97bd85e21adc024f14693c422bb9e8e
#
_cell.length_a   1.000
_cell.length_b   1.000
_cell.length_c   1.000
_cell.angle_alpha   90.00
_cell.angle_beta   90.00
_cell.angle_gamma   90.00
#
_symmetry.space_group_name_H-M   'P 1'
#
loop_
_entity.id
_entity.type
_entity.pdbx_description
1 polymer ?
#
loop_
_entity_poly.entity_id
_entity_poly.type
_entity_poly.pdbx_seq_one_letter_code
_entity_poly.pdbx_strand_id
1 'polypeptide(L)' 'MKISDKTVYIIGYRKRAIDSWESMDKVLYNEIDAQYEVSQLKIHAPNWQYRIFKAGRFM' A
#
# COMPACT_ATOMS: atom_id res chain seq x y z
N MET A 1 15.22 25.85 4.72
CA MET A 1 14.47 24.99 3.95
C MET A 1 14.03 23.79 4.74
N LYS A 2 12.95 23.30 4.46
CA LYS A 2 12.52 22.24 5.21
C LYS A 2 12.82 20.94 4.59
N ILE A 3 13.04 19.99 5.38
CA ILE A 3 13.27 18.70 4.91
C ILE A 3 12.00 18.13 4.40
N SER A 4 12.07 17.57 3.27
CA SER A 4 10.93 16.95 2.73
C SER A 4 10.72 15.65 3.37
N ASP A 5 9.63 15.54 4.04
CA ASP A 5 9.19 14.26 4.50
C ASP A 5 8.54 13.60 3.33
N LYS A 6 9.17 12.63 2.80
CA LYS A 6 8.57 11.90 1.72
C LYS A 6 7.84 10.73 2.29
N THR A 7 6.53 10.79 2.18
CA THR A 7 5.72 9.68 2.60
C THR A 7 5.45 8.79 1.42
N VAL A 8 5.70 7.51 1.59
CA VAL A 8 5.41 6.56 0.54
C VAL A 8 4.37 5.59 1.05
N TYR A 9 3.63 5.03 0.14
CA TYR A 9 2.56 4.09 0.46
C TYR A 9 2.86 2.78 -0.22
N ILE A 10 2.77 1.71 0.56
CA ILE A 10 3.04 0.38 0.06
C ILE A 10 1.80 -0.45 0.33
N ILE A 11 1.36 -1.19 -0.65
CA ILE A 11 0.17 -1.99 -0.49
C ILE A 11 0.55 -3.38 -0.06
N GLY A 12 0.01 -3.78 1.08
CA GLY A 12 0.17 -5.14 1.55
C GLY A 12 -1.05 -5.96 1.22
N TYR A 13 -0.86 -7.24 1.07
CA TYR A 13 -1.97 -8.12 0.78
C TYR A 13 -1.72 -9.48 1.43
N ARG A 14 -2.79 -10.20 1.61
CA ARG A 14 -2.72 -11.59 2.05
C ARG A 14 -3.99 -12.29 1.60
N LYS A 15 -3.86 -13.57 1.35
CA LYS A 15 -5.01 -14.32 0.85
C LYS A 15 -5.94 -14.72 1.97
N ARG A 16 -5.39 -15.00 3.16
CA ARG A 16 -6.18 -15.41 4.30
C ARG A 16 -5.73 -14.66 5.52
N ALA A 17 -6.61 -14.55 6.50
CA ALA A 17 -6.30 -13.80 7.71
C ALA A 17 -5.13 -14.38 8.49
N ILE A 18 -4.88 -15.67 8.38
CA ILE A 18 -3.76 -16.28 9.08
C ILE A 18 -2.44 -16.13 8.35
N ASP A 19 -2.46 -15.64 7.12
CA ASP A 19 -1.24 -15.49 6.36
C ASP A 19 -0.54 -14.21 6.75
N SER A 20 0.77 -14.20 6.61
CA SER A 20 1.54 -12.97 6.80
C SER A 20 1.25 -12.00 5.67
N TRP A 21 1.33 -10.71 5.99
CA TRP A 21 1.18 -9.69 4.97
C TRP A 21 2.37 -9.73 4.03
N GLU A 22 2.09 -9.62 2.75
CA GLU A 22 3.14 -9.48 1.74
C GLU A 22 2.96 -8.12 1.10
N SER A 23 4.04 -7.54 0.64
CA SER A 23 3.95 -6.24 0.01
C SER A 23 4.06 -6.37 -1.48
N MET A 24 3.32 -5.54 -2.18
CA MET A 24 3.43 -5.47 -3.62
C MET A 24 4.71 -4.76 -4.01
N ASP A 25 5.17 -5.07 -5.19
CA ASP A 25 6.42 -4.54 -5.68
C ASP A 25 6.18 -3.19 -6.33
N LYS A 26 5.49 -2.32 -5.63
CA LYS A 26 5.10 -1.04 -6.17
C LYS A 26 4.98 -0.04 -5.04
N VAL A 27 5.59 1.12 -5.23
CA VAL A 27 5.57 2.18 -4.25
C VAL A 27 4.74 3.32 -4.81
N LEU A 28 3.83 3.83 -4.01
CA LEU A 28 2.97 4.93 -4.42
C LEU A 28 3.31 6.14 -3.58
N TYR A 29 3.06 7.30 -4.13
CA TYR A 29 3.53 8.54 -3.51
C TYR A 29 2.42 9.44 -3.02
N ASN A 30 1.17 9.04 -3.20
CA ASN A 30 0.08 9.73 -2.54
C ASN A 30 -1.03 8.75 -2.20
N GLU A 31 -1.84 9.17 -1.24
CA GLU A 31 -2.83 8.28 -0.67
C GLU A 31 -3.95 7.95 -1.64
N ILE A 32 -4.31 8.91 -2.47
CA ILE A 32 -5.37 8.68 -3.44
C ILE A 32 -4.98 7.59 -4.42
N ASP A 33 -3.72 7.62 -4.87
CA ASP A 33 -3.24 6.58 -5.76
C ASP A 33 -3.22 5.23 -5.08
N ALA A 34 -2.86 5.20 -3.81
CA ALA A 34 -2.84 3.94 -3.07
C ALA A 34 -4.25 3.38 -2.93
N GLN A 35 -5.21 4.24 -2.64
CA GLN A 35 -6.59 3.79 -2.51
C GLN A 35 -7.13 3.29 -3.83
N TYR A 36 -6.79 3.97 -4.91
CA TYR A 36 -7.22 3.55 -6.22
C TYR A 36 -6.64 2.17 -6.55
N GLU A 37 -5.37 1.97 -6.25
CA GLU A 37 -4.73 0.71 -6.52
C GLU A 37 -5.41 -0.43 -5.75
N VAL A 38 -5.73 -0.20 -4.49
CA VAL A 38 -6.44 -1.20 -3.69
C VAL A 38 -7.80 -1.49 -4.30
N SER A 39 -8.49 -0.47 -4.77
CA SER A 39 -9.80 -0.68 -5.42
C SER A 39 -9.68 -1.59 -6.62
N GLN A 40 -8.64 -1.39 -7.43
CA GLN A 40 -8.44 -2.23 -8.60
C GLN A 40 -8.11 -3.66 -8.20
N LEU A 41 -7.29 -3.83 -7.17
CA LEU A 41 -6.94 -5.15 -6.71
C LEU A 41 -8.16 -5.90 -6.17
N LYS A 42 -9.05 -5.20 -5.52
CA LYS A 42 -10.27 -5.83 -4.99
C LYS A 42 -11.19 -6.30 -6.09
N ILE A 43 -11.13 -5.68 -7.25
CA ILE A 43 -11.91 -6.12 -8.39
C ILE A 43 -11.38 -7.46 -8.89
N HIS A 44 -10.05 -7.61 -8.90
CA HIS A 44 -9.44 -8.83 -9.41
C HIS A 44 -9.42 -9.95 -8.41
N ALA A 45 -9.24 -9.64 -7.14
CA ALA A 45 -9.17 -10.65 -6.10
C ALA A 45 -9.94 -10.16 -4.87
N PRO A 46 -11.26 -10.22 -4.93
CA PRO A 46 -12.08 -9.66 -3.85
C PRO A 46 -12.00 -10.43 -2.54
N ASN A 47 -11.55 -11.68 -2.58
CA ASN A 47 -11.47 -12.47 -1.37
C ASN A 47 -10.16 -12.28 -0.60
N TRP A 48 -9.22 -11.57 -1.18
CA TRP A 48 -7.96 -11.29 -0.51
C TRP A 48 -8.13 -10.09 0.39
N GLN A 49 -7.23 -9.92 1.34
CA GLN A 49 -7.21 -8.77 2.21
C GLN A 49 -6.12 -7.81 1.77
N TYR A 50 -6.39 -6.52 1.87
CA TYR A 50 -5.46 -5.50 1.44
C TYR A 50 -5.29 -4.46 2.53
N ARG A 51 -4.10 -3.90 2.60
CA ARG A 51 -3.79 -2.88 3.59
C ARG A 51 -2.79 -1.91 3.01
N ILE A 52 -2.95 -0.64 3.33
CA ILE A 52 -2.01 0.39 2.90
C ILE A 52 -1.08 0.69 4.06
N PHE A 53 0.21 0.50 3.83
CA PHE A 53 1.22 0.83 4.82
C PHE A 53 1.83 2.16 4.43
N LYS A 54 1.94 3.05 5.40
CA LYS A 54 2.49 4.36 5.18
C LYS A 54 3.83 4.46 5.87
N ALA A 55 4.84 4.89 5.16
CA ALA A 55 6.17 5.02 5.69
C ALA A 55 6.72 6.39 5.38
N GLY A 56 7.27 7.03 6.38
CA GLY A 56 7.93 8.31 6.18
C GLY A 56 9.38 8.10 5.85
N ARG A 57 9.91 9.00 5.06
CA ARG A 57 11.32 8.95 4.71
C ARG A 57 11.90 10.32 4.83
N PHE A 58 13.15 10.36 5.30
CA PHE A 58 13.86 11.60 5.39
C PHE A 58 15.04 11.54 4.46
N MET A 59 15.29 12.64 3.84
CA MET A 59 16.44 12.72 2.95
C MET A 59 17.48 13.65 3.53
#